data_38d48dbe07c69b5390fe93ab4fff53df
#
_entry.id   38d48dbe07c69b5390fe93ab4fff53df
#
_cell.length_a   1.000
_cell.length_b   1.000
_cell.length_c   1.000
_cell.angle_alpha   90.00
_cell.angle_beta   90.00
_cell.angle_gamma   90.00
#
_symmetry.space_group_name_H-M   'P 1'
#
loop_
_entity.id
_entity.type
_entity.pdbx_description
1 polymer ?
#
loop_
_entity_poly.entity_id
_entity_poly.type
_entity_poly.pdbx_seq_one_letter_code
_entity_poly.pdbx_strand_id
1 'polypeptide(L)'
;FEGLVSVSPAGEIQPRLAEKWENKENTVWTFHLRPGITWSDGTAITAQDIVWSWQRLVSPLTASPYSSYPGNMHIVNAKEIAEGKKAPETLGVKAVDDATLEVTLTQPNAAFLAMLAHPSLVPIDKVLVNRFGEQWTKPEHIVTSGPYKLSAWVVNERIVAERNPRYWDNEHTVINKVTWLQIHSEAADVNRYKAGEIDIVYTVPINQFAQLKKTMGDQLNVSPQLATYYYEFN
;
A
#
# COMPACT_ATOMS: atom_id res chain seq x y z
N PHE A 1 1.52 -6.15 0.98
CA PHE A 1 0.61 -6.04 -0.17
C PHE A 1 1.26 -5.21 -1.27
N GLU A 2 0.79 -5.38 -2.50
CA GLU A 2 1.19 -4.60 -3.65
C GLU A 2 -0.05 -4.03 -4.35
N GLY A 3 0.06 -2.79 -4.85
CA GLY A 3 -0.97 -2.11 -5.60
C GLY A 3 -0.80 -2.25 -7.13
N LEU A 4 -1.61 -1.51 -7.89
CA LEU A 4 -1.51 -1.48 -9.36
C LEU A 4 -0.16 -0.94 -9.83
N VAL A 5 0.31 0.11 -9.16
CA VAL A 5 1.56 0.81 -9.45
C VAL A 5 2.29 1.16 -8.15
N SER A 6 3.55 1.50 -8.23
CA SER A 6 4.33 2.13 -7.15
C SER A 6 5.06 3.36 -7.66
N VAL A 7 5.65 4.12 -6.74
CA VAL A 7 6.51 5.27 -7.07
C VAL A 7 7.93 4.95 -6.67
N SER A 8 8.88 5.14 -7.58
CA SER A 8 10.31 4.98 -7.29
C SER A 8 10.83 6.10 -6.36
N PRO A 9 12.01 5.95 -5.74
CA PRO A 9 12.65 7.04 -5.00
C PRO A 9 12.88 8.31 -5.82
N ALA A 10 12.95 8.19 -7.16
CA ALA A 10 13.06 9.31 -8.09
C ALA A 10 11.71 9.96 -8.44
N GLY A 11 10.59 9.44 -7.90
CA GLY A 11 9.23 9.93 -8.19
C GLY A 11 8.59 9.35 -9.46
N GLU A 12 9.21 8.35 -10.09
CA GLU A 12 8.71 7.73 -11.31
C GLU A 12 7.67 6.65 -11.01
N ILE A 13 6.61 6.61 -11.83
CA ILE A 13 5.60 5.55 -11.72
C ILE A 13 6.16 4.24 -12.25
N GLN A 14 6.07 3.21 -11.41
CA GLN A 14 6.53 1.86 -11.73
C GLN A 14 5.34 0.90 -11.85
N PRO A 15 5.25 0.09 -12.93
CA PRO A 15 4.24 -0.95 -13.04
C PRO A 15 4.43 -2.01 -11.96
N ARG A 16 3.30 -2.45 -11.34
CA ARG A 16 3.27 -3.51 -10.31
C ARG A 16 2.26 -4.59 -10.69
N LEU A 17 1.14 -4.71 -9.99
CA LEU A 17 0.10 -5.66 -10.40
C LEU A 17 -0.45 -5.33 -11.79
N ALA A 18 -0.53 -4.03 -12.17
CA ALA A 18 -0.75 -3.64 -13.55
C ALA A 18 0.60 -3.61 -14.29
N GLU A 19 0.70 -4.34 -15.42
CA GLU A 19 1.88 -4.28 -16.29
C GLU A 19 1.86 -3.08 -17.22
N LYS A 20 0.68 -2.61 -17.59
CA LYS A 20 0.46 -1.44 -18.46
C LYS A 20 -0.90 -0.81 -18.20
N TRP A 21 -1.05 0.41 -18.66
CA TRP A 21 -2.31 1.16 -18.61
C TRP A 21 -2.40 2.12 -19.76
N GLU A 22 -3.62 2.53 -20.05
CA GLU A 22 -3.96 3.56 -21.02
C GLU A 22 -5.05 4.46 -20.45
N ASN A 23 -5.18 5.65 -20.99
CA ASN A 23 -6.24 6.55 -20.57
C ASN A 23 -6.85 7.31 -21.76
N LYS A 24 -8.09 7.72 -21.56
CA LYS A 24 -8.80 8.62 -22.44
C LYS A 24 -9.04 9.93 -21.69
N GLU A 25 -8.40 11.01 -22.18
CA GLU A 25 -8.57 12.38 -21.66
C GLU A 25 -8.30 12.52 -20.15
N ASN A 26 -7.47 11.66 -19.57
CA ASN A 26 -7.22 11.56 -18.12
C ASN A 26 -8.49 11.39 -17.25
N THR A 27 -9.58 10.89 -17.83
CA THR A 27 -10.84 10.64 -17.14
C THR A 27 -11.27 9.19 -17.12
N VAL A 28 -10.89 8.40 -18.11
CA VAL A 28 -11.12 6.95 -18.12
C VAL A 28 -9.77 6.26 -18.24
N TRP A 29 -9.46 5.45 -17.25
CA TRP A 29 -8.21 4.70 -17.14
C TRP A 29 -8.48 3.21 -17.26
N THR A 30 -7.74 2.54 -18.12
CA THR A 30 -7.80 1.08 -18.29
C THR A 30 -6.46 0.49 -17.87
N PHE A 31 -6.48 -0.42 -16.91
CA PHE A 31 -5.30 -1.12 -16.40
C PHE A 31 -5.35 -2.59 -16.81
N HIS A 32 -4.24 -3.09 -17.33
CA HIS A 32 -4.07 -4.49 -17.67
C HIS A 32 -3.21 -5.15 -16.60
N LEU A 33 -3.78 -6.10 -15.88
CA LEU A 33 -3.08 -6.85 -14.85
C LEU A 33 -2.07 -7.81 -15.47
N ARG A 34 -0.99 -8.07 -14.76
CA ARG A 34 -0.02 -9.09 -15.16
C ARG A 34 -0.67 -10.45 -15.23
N PRO A 35 -0.32 -11.27 -16.23
CA PRO A 35 -0.80 -12.65 -16.28
C PRO A 35 -0.23 -13.48 -15.12
N GLY A 36 -1.04 -14.36 -14.56
CA GLY A 36 -0.61 -15.34 -13.56
C GLY A 36 -0.27 -14.79 -12.18
N ILE A 37 -0.67 -13.55 -11.85
CA ILE A 37 -0.52 -13.02 -10.48
C ILE A 37 -1.40 -13.78 -9.50
N THR A 38 -0.82 -14.09 -8.33
CA THR A 38 -1.53 -14.85 -7.30
C THR A 38 -1.33 -14.24 -5.92
N TRP A 39 -2.28 -14.50 -5.06
CA TRP A 39 -2.12 -14.34 -3.63
C TRP A 39 -1.04 -15.28 -3.08
N SER A 40 -0.57 -15.05 -1.88
CA SER A 40 0.47 -15.86 -1.24
C SER A 40 0.05 -17.30 -0.94
N ASP A 41 -1.23 -17.62 -0.99
CA ASP A 41 -1.78 -18.99 -0.90
C ASP A 41 -1.86 -19.71 -2.25
N GLY A 42 -1.70 -18.97 -3.36
CA GLY A 42 -1.71 -19.47 -4.73
C GLY A 42 -3.04 -19.27 -5.46
N THR A 43 -4.06 -18.68 -4.84
CA THR A 43 -5.30 -18.28 -5.53
C THR A 43 -5.02 -17.10 -6.46
N ALA A 44 -5.73 -17.02 -7.58
CA ALA A 44 -5.53 -15.95 -8.57
C ALA A 44 -5.97 -14.58 -8.02
N ILE A 45 -5.23 -13.52 -8.37
CA ILE A 45 -5.65 -12.13 -8.17
C ILE A 45 -6.30 -11.66 -9.46
N THR A 46 -7.50 -11.09 -9.34
CA THR A 46 -8.29 -10.61 -10.47
C THR A 46 -8.65 -9.13 -10.34
N ALA A 47 -9.13 -8.55 -11.42
CA ALA A 47 -9.67 -7.19 -11.41
C ALA A 47 -10.88 -7.06 -10.46
N GLN A 48 -11.65 -8.16 -10.25
CA GLN A 48 -12.76 -8.17 -9.30
C GLN A 48 -12.31 -7.98 -7.85
N ASP A 49 -11.13 -8.49 -7.47
CA ASP A 49 -10.56 -8.29 -6.14
C ASP A 49 -10.26 -6.81 -5.89
N ILE A 50 -9.76 -6.10 -6.90
CA ILE A 50 -9.48 -4.67 -6.83
C ILE A 50 -10.79 -3.88 -6.72
N VAL A 51 -11.77 -4.17 -7.58
CA VAL A 51 -13.11 -3.55 -7.54
C VAL A 51 -13.71 -3.70 -6.15
N TRP A 52 -13.77 -4.92 -5.63
CA TRP A 52 -14.34 -5.18 -4.32
C TRP A 52 -13.56 -4.45 -3.19
N SER A 53 -12.24 -4.45 -3.26
CA SER A 53 -11.39 -3.79 -2.25
C SER A 53 -11.63 -2.29 -2.19
N TRP A 54 -11.78 -1.64 -3.36
CA TRP A 54 -12.04 -0.21 -3.41
C TRP A 54 -13.48 0.14 -3.02
N GLN A 55 -14.46 -0.68 -3.39
CA GLN A 55 -15.83 -0.55 -2.91
C GLN A 55 -15.91 -0.69 -1.39
N ARG A 56 -15.16 -1.63 -0.82
CA ARG A 56 -15.03 -1.79 0.63
C ARG A 56 -14.36 -0.58 1.28
N LEU A 57 -13.30 -0.03 0.68
CA LEU A 57 -12.58 1.15 1.19
C LEU A 57 -13.49 2.36 1.37
N VAL A 58 -14.35 2.64 0.38
CA VAL A 58 -15.26 3.81 0.41
C VAL A 58 -16.55 3.55 1.20
N SER A 59 -16.85 2.30 1.55
CA SER A 59 -18.05 1.92 2.27
C SER A 59 -18.04 2.47 3.71
N PRO A 60 -19.09 3.19 4.14
CA PRO A 60 -19.21 3.62 5.53
C PRO A 60 -19.17 2.47 6.54
N LEU A 61 -19.63 1.28 6.15
CA LEU A 61 -19.60 0.08 7.01
C LEU A 61 -18.17 -0.39 7.34
N THR A 62 -17.20 -0.05 6.50
CA THR A 62 -15.79 -0.36 6.75
C THR A 62 -15.16 0.63 7.74
N ALA A 63 -15.72 1.84 7.84
CA ALA A 63 -15.22 2.94 8.68
C ALA A 63 -13.71 3.21 8.48
N SER A 64 -13.23 3.08 7.23
CA SER A 64 -11.83 3.32 6.91
C SER A 64 -11.46 4.79 7.11
N PRO A 65 -10.32 5.12 7.78
CA PRO A 65 -9.85 6.50 7.87
C PRO A 65 -9.48 7.08 6.49
N TYR A 66 -9.32 6.23 5.47
CA TYR A 66 -9.02 6.62 4.09
C TYR A 66 -10.23 6.55 3.15
N SER A 67 -11.45 6.46 3.69
CA SER A 67 -12.68 6.36 2.87
C SER A 67 -12.88 7.54 1.92
N SER A 68 -12.38 8.73 2.26
CA SER A 68 -12.42 9.93 1.42
C SER A 68 -11.35 9.96 0.31
N TYR A 69 -10.32 9.11 0.40
CA TYR A 69 -9.18 9.17 -0.51
C TYR A 69 -9.57 8.94 -1.99
N PRO A 70 -10.40 7.93 -2.36
CA PRO A 70 -10.87 7.77 -3.73
C PRO A 70 -11.69 8.97 -4.24
N GLY A 71 -12.40 9.70 -3.35
CA GLY A 71 -13.06 10.95 -3.68
C GLY A 71 -12.09 12.07 -4.06
N ASN A 72 -10.96 12.18 -3.35
CA ASN A 72 -9.88 13.12 -3.67
C ASN A 72 -9.19 12.77 -5.01
N MET A 73 -9.23 11.51 -5.42
CA MET A 73 -8.77 11.05 -6.74
C MET A 73 -9.77 11.36 -7.86
N HIS A 74 -10.95 11.87 -7.53
CA HIS A 74 -12.07 12.13 -8.43
C HIS A 74 -12.72 10.87 -9.03
N ILE A 75 -12.61 9.71 -8.37
CA ILE A 75 -13.33 8.51 -8.82
C ILE A 75 -14.85 8.75 -8.70
N VAL A 76 -15.56 8.46 -9.79
CA VAL A 76 -17.02 8.65 -9.85
C VAL A 76 -17.73 8.02 -8.66
N ASN A 77 -18.63 8.76 -8.03
CA ASN A 77 -19.45 8.40 -6.87
C ASN A 77 -18.68 8.16 -5.55
N ALA A 78 -17.34 8.20 -5.53
CA ALA A 78 -16.57 7.86 -4.31
C ALA A 78 -16.96 8.72 -3.11
N LYS A 79 -17.14 10.03 -3.31
CA LYS A 79 -17.55 10.96 -2.25
C LYS A 79 -18.96 10.66 -1.72
N GLU A 80 -19.91 10.48 -2.61
CA GLU A 80 -21.32 10.21 -2.24
C GLU A 80 -21.47 8.86 -1.53
N ILE A 81 -20.63 7.87 -1.89
CA ILE A 81 -20.61 6.57 -1.20
C ILE A 81 -20.03 6.74 0.21
N ALA A 82 -18.89 7.42 0.35
CA ALA A 82 -18.28 7.65 1.65
C ALA A 82 -19.20 8.44 2.61
N GLU A 83 -20.06 9.31 2.07
CA GLU A 83 -21.10 10.03 2.80
C GLU A 83 -22.38 9.20 3.05
N GLY A 84 -22.42 7.94 2.61
CA GLY A 84 -23.59 7.05 2.76
C GLY A 84 -24.77 7.37 1.84
N LYS A 85 -24.58 8.20 0.81
CA LYS A 85 -25.65 8.65 -0.12
C LYS A 85 -25.85 7.71 -1.31
N LYS A 86 -24.85 6.88 -1.61
CA LYS A 86 -24.89 5.90 -2.71
C LYS A 86 -24.35 4.55 -2.25
N ALA A 87 -24.75 3.49 -2.94
CA ALA A 87 -24.26 2.14 -2.69
C ALA A 87 -22.82 1.95 -3.20
N PRO A 88 -21.94 1.19 -2.50
CA PRO A 88 -20.55 0.97 -2.89
C PRO A 88 -20.38 0.42 -4.32
N GLU A 89 -21.34 -0.37 -4.80
CA GLU A 89 -21.33 -0.99 -6.12
C GLU A 89 -21.44 0.04 -7.26
N THR A 90 -21.83 1.28 -6.94
CA THR A 90 -21.92 2.40 -7.91
C THR A 90 -20.59 3.14 -8.10
N LEU A 91 -19.53 2.74 -7.38
CA LEU A 91 -18.20 3.34 -7.54
C LEU A 91 -17.74 3.23 -9.00
N GLY A 92 -17.15 4.30 -9.52
CA GLY A 92 -16.63 4.38 -10.89
C GLY A 92 -15.43 3.47 -11.15
N VAL A 93 -15.52 2.20 -10.77
CA VAL A 93 -14.53 1.17 -10.98
C VAL A 93 -15.22 -0.12 -11.39
N LYS A 94 -14.74 -0.78 -12.43
CA LYS A 94 -15.31 -2.06 -12.88
C LYS A 94 -14.21 -2.98 -13.43
N ALA A 95 -14.38 -4.28 -13.25
CA ALA A 95 -13.65 -5.30 -13.99
C ALA A 95 -14.33 -5.50 -15.33
N VAL A 96 -13.60 -5.27 -16.41
CA VAL A 96 -14.06 -5.55 -17.78
C VAL A 96 -14.00 -7.08 -18.02
N ASP A 97 -12.93 -7.68 -17.53
CA ASP A 97 -12.67 -9.10 -17.41
C ASP A 97 -11.76 -9.36 -16.19
N ASP A 98 -11.27 -10.59 -16.02
CA ASP A 98 -10.43 -10.97 -14.87
C ASP A 98 -9.09 -10.22 -14.82
N ALA A 99 -8.59 -9.75 -15.95
CA ALA A 99 -7.29 -9.10 -16.10
C ALA A 99 -7.38 -7.60 -16.44
N THR A 100 -8.57 -7.06 -16.66
CA THR A 100 -8.77 -5.69 -17.13
C THR A 100 -9.66 -4.89 -16.18
N LEU A 101 -9.08 -3.84 -15.59
CA LEU A 101 -9.76 -2.90 -14.70
C LEU A 101 -9.99 -1.57 -15.40
N GLU A 102 -11.19 -1.04 -15.35
CA GLU A 102 -11.50 0.30 -15.83
C GLU A 102 -11.89 1.20 -14.65
N VAL A 103 -11.33 2.41 -14.62
CA VAL A 103 -11.62 3.43 -13.60
C VAL A 103 -12.07 4.71 -14.28
N THR A 104 -13.22 5.24 -13.88
CA THR A 104 -13.80 6.48 -14.40
C THR A 104 -13.71 7.60 -13.36
N LEU A 105 -13.20 8.75 -13.78
CA LEU A 105 -13.07 9.95 -12.97
C LEU A 105 -14.14 10.98 -13.38
N THR A 106 -14.57 11.80 -12.42
CA THR A 106 -15.53 12.91 -12.64
C THR A 106 -14.91 14.08 -13.39
N GLN A 107 -13.57 14.18 -13.37
CA GLN A 107 -12.78 15.20 -14.08
C GLN A 107 -11.36 14.71 -14.29
N PRO A 108 -10.59 15.30 -15.24
CA PRO A 108 -9.20 14.95 -15.46
C PRO A 108 -8.34 15.13 -14.20
N ASN A 109 -7.49 14.13 -13.91
CA ASN A 109 -6.54 14.19 -12.80
C ASN A 109 -5.15 13.72 -13.24
N ALA A 110 -4.22 14.65 -13.42
CA ALA A 110 -2.84 14.36 -13.83
C ALA A 110 -2.04 13.58 -12.74
N ALA A 111 -2.43 13.70 -11.47
CA ALA A 111 -1.78 13.01 -10.36
C ALA A 111 -2.35 11.60 -10.11
N PHE A 112 -3.36 11.17 -10.86
CA PHE A 112 -4.12 9.94 -10.59
C PHE A 112 -3.22 8.72 -10.44
N LEU A 113 -2.25 8.50 -11.34
CA LEU A 113 -1.33 7.37 -11.26
C LEU A 113 -0.44 7.41 -10.00
N ALA A 114 0.06 8.59 -9.63
CA ALA A 114 0.87 8.72 -8.42
C ALA A 114 0.02 8.44 -7.16
N MET A 115 -1.23 8.88 -7.16
CA MET A 115 -2.16 8.61 -6.06
C MET A 115 -2.52 7.13 -5.93
N LEU A 116 -2.48 6.35 -7.01
CA LEU A 116 -2.72 4.90 -6.98
C LEU A 116 -1.65 4.11 -6.19
N ALA A 117 -0.48 4.69 -5.96
CA ALA A 117 0.57 4.06 -5.15
C ALA A 117 0.26 4.08 -3.63
N HIS A 118 -0.83 4.73 -3.21
CA HIS A 118 -1.20 4.81 -1.80
C HIS A 118 -1.62 3.43 -1.25
N PRO A 119 -1.13 3.02 -0.06
CA PRO A 119 -1.37 1.70 0.52
C PRO A 119 -2.86 1.34 0.73
N SER A 120 -3.75 2.33 0.87
CA SER A 120 -5.19 2.06 1.02
C SER A 120 -5.86 1.47 -0.22
N LEU A 121 -5.19 1.53 -1.39
CA LEU A 121 -5.72 1.06 -2.68
C LEU A 121 -5.21 -0.33 -3.08
N VAL A 122 -4.45 -0.99 -2.22
CA VAL A 122 -4.03 -2.38 -2.48
C VAL A 122 -5.23 -3.33 -2.47
N PRO A 123 -5.25 -4.36 -3.31
CA PRO A 123 -6.27 -5.39 -3.24
C PRO A 123 -6.14 -6.20 -1.95
N ILE A 124 -7.27 -6.64 -1.43
CA ILE A 124 -7.38 -7.56 -0.31
C ILE A 124 -8.31 -8.72 -0.70
N ASP A 125 -8.06 -9.89 -0.13
CA ASP A 125 -8.83 -11.08 -0.45
C ASP A 125 -10.23 -11.01 0.20
N LYS A 126 -11.26 -10.94 -0.64
CA LYS A 126 -12.67 -10.91 -0.25
C LYS A 126 -13.09 -12.16 0.53
N VAL A 127 -12.60 -13.32 0.11
CA VAL A 127 -13.01 -14.61 0.70
C VAL A 127 -12.54 -14.68 2.15
N LEU A 128 -11.29 -14.27 2.40
CA LEU A 128 -10.73 -14.27 3.76
C LEU A 128 -11.36 -13.21 4.65
N VAL A 129 -11.60 -12.02 4.14
CA VAL A 129 -12.30 -10.97 4.90
C VAL A 129 -13.69 -11.45 5.30
N ASN A 130 -14.46 -12.03 4.39
CA ASN A 130 -15.79 -12.56 4.69
C ASN A 130 -15.78 -13.74 5.66
N ARG A 131 -14.75 -14.59 5.57
CA ARG A 131 -14.60 -15.78 6.41
C ARG A 131 -14.18 -15.46 7.85
N PHE A 132 -13.25 -14.53 8.02
CA PHE A 132 -12.61 -14.27 9.31
C PHE A 132 -12.99 -12.94 9.95
N GLY A 133 -13.78 -12.09 9.28
CA GLY A 133 -14.16 -10.78 9.78
C GLY A 133 -12.94 -9.94 10.14
N GLU A 134 -12.90 -9.32 11.30
CA GLU A 134 -11.78 -8.49 11.76
C GLU A 134 -10.47 -9.28 11.97
N GLN A 135 -10.55 -10.60 12.04
CA GLN A 135 -9.37 -11.44 12.26
C GLN A 135 -8.62 -11.79 10.97
N TRP A 136 -9.09 -11.33 9.80
CA TRP A 136 -8.44 -11.62 8.51
C TRP A 136 -6.98 -11.12 8.43
N THR A 137 -6.61 -10.12 9.24
CA THR A 137 -5.25 -9.56 9.29
C THR A 137 -4.27 -10.35 10.16
N LYS A 138 -4.74 -11.38 10.88
CA LYS A 138 -3.85 -12.21 11.70
C LYS A 138 -2.90 -13.05 10.85
N PRO A 139 -1.68 -13.34 11.34
CA PRO A 139 -0.67 -14.12 10.59
C PRO A 139 -1.19 -15.44 10.03
N GLU A 140 -2.07 -16.12 10.76
CA GLU A 140 -2.66 -17.41 10.36
C GLU A 140 -3.74 -17.32 9.29
N HIS A 141 -4.25 -16.10 8.99
CA HIS A 141 -5.35 -15.90 8.06
C HIS A 141 -4.98 -15.05 6.85
N ILE A 142 -4.04 -14.12 7.02
CA ILE A 142 -3.73 -13.11 6.01
C ILE A 142 -3.03 -13.72 4.79
N VAL A 143 -3.52 -13.42 3.60
CA VAL A 143 -2.77 -13.59 2.36
C VAL A 143 -2.37 -12.23 1.80
N THR A 144 -1.34 -12.18 1.00
CA THR A 144 -0.80 -10.94 0.46
C THR A 144 -0.54 -11.05 -1.05
N SER A 145 -0.65 -9.92 -1.73
CA SER A 145 -0.26 -9.75 -3.13
C SER A 145 1.22 -9.35 -3.28
N GLY A 146 1.92 -9.09 -2.19
CA GLY A 146 3.27 -8.51 -2.20
C GLY A 146 4.41 -9.51 -2.01
N PRO A 147 5.66 -9.00 -1.96
CA PRO A 147 6.87 -9.83 -1.88
C PRO A 147 7.06 -10.55 -0.54
N TYR A 148 6.35 -10.15 0.50
CA TYR A 148 6.46 -10.75 1.83
C TYR A 148 5.10 -11.15 2.39
N LYS A 149 5.06 -12.25 3.15
CA LYS A 149 3.92 -12.73 3.94
C LYS A 149 4.16 -12.47 5.41
N LEU A 150 3.12 -12.04 6.12
CA LEU A 150 3.16 -11.90 7.56
C LEU A 150 3.30 -13.30 8.21
N SER A 151 4.36 -13.51 9.00
CA SER A 151 4.58 -14.78 9.71
C SER A 151 4.39 -14.66 11.22
N ALA A 152 4.57 -13.47 11.79
CA ALA A 152 4.27 -13.21 13.19
C ALA A 152 3.91 -11.75 13.44
N TRP A 153 3.01 -11.52 14.36
CA TRP A 153 2.69 -10.19 14.91
C TRP A 153 2.54 -10.28 16.41
N VAL A 154 3.57 -9.85 17.13
CA VAL A 154 3.55 -9.77 18.59
C VAL A 154 3.36 -8.30 18.96
N VAL A 155 2.21 -7.99 19.52
CA VAL A 155 1.84 -6.61 19.86
C VAL A 155 2.87 -5.99 20.81
N ASN A 156 3.29 -4.75 20.52
CA ASN A 156 4.31 -4.00 21.28
C ASN A 156 5.71 -4.62 21.28
N GLU A 157 5.98 -5.61 20.44
CA GLU A 157 7.29 -6.26 20.37
C GLU A 157 7.84 -6.27 18.94
N ARG A 158 7.21 -7.02 18.03
CA ARG A 158 7.70 -7.17 16.66
C ARG A 158 6.63 -7.59 15.65
N ILE A 159 6.90 -7.27 14.41
CA ILE A 159 6.24 -7.85 13.25
C ILE A 159 7.30 -8.59 12.43
N VAL A 160 6.99 -9.80 11.99
CA VAL A 160 7.88 -10.61 11.16
C VAL A 160 7.20 -10.93 9.85
N ALA A 161 7.87 -10.67 8.75
CA ALA A 161 7.44 -11.09 7.44
C ALA A 161 8.52 -11.92 6.74
N GLU A 162 8.08 -12.94 6.05
CA GLU A 162 8.92 -13.85 5.27
C GLU A 162 8.67 -13.69 3.79
N ARG A 163 9.70 -13.91 2.98
CA ARG A 163 9.63 -13.86 1.53
C ARG A 163 8.48 -14.71 1.00
N ASN A 164 7.69 -14.14 0.09
CA ASN A 164 6.59 -14.82 -0.59
C ASN A 164 7.10 -15.47 -1.88
N PRO A 165 7.26 -16.80 -1.95
CA PRO A 165 7.78 -17.46 -3.14
C PRO A 165 6.82 -17.43 -4.34
N ARG A 166 5.55 -17.04 -4.11
CA ARG A 166 4.53 -16.90 -5.17
C ARG A 166 4.38 -15.44 -5.66
N TYR A 167 5.16 -14.52 -5.13
CA TYR A 167 5.17 -13.16 -5.64
C TYR A 167 5.66 -13.13 -7.10
N TRP A 168 4.99 -12.41 -7.96
CA TRP A 168 5.29 -12.38 -9.39
C TRP A 168 6.76 -11.98 -9.69
N ASP A 169 7.34 -11.11 -8.87
CA ASP A 169 8.72 -10.63 -8.98
C ASP A 169 9.61 -11.24 -7.87
N ASN A 170 9.33 -12.48 -7.49
CA ASN A 170 10.07 -13.16 -6.44
C ASN A 170 11.56 -13.35 -6.78
N GLU A 171 11.91 -13.43 -8.05
CA GLU A 171 13.29 -13.57 -8.51
C GLU A 171 14.17 -12.40 -8.03
N HIS A 172 13.62 -11.18 -8.02
CA HIS A 172 14.31 -9.99 -7.55
C HIS A 172 14.12 -9.71 -6.05
N THR A 173 13.41 -10.55 -5.32
CA THR A 173 13.24 -10.41 -3.86
C THR A 173 14.40 -11.09 -3.13
N VAL A 174 15.44 -10.35 -2.77
CA VAL A 174 16.69 -10.87 -2.23
C VAL A 174 16.62 -11.23 -0.75
N ILE A 175 15.93 -10.40 0.05
CA ILE A 175 15.84 -10.57 1.51
C ILE A 175 14.78 -11.63 1.84
N ASN A 176 15.16 -12.66 2.62
CA ASN A 176 14.27 -13.76 2.94
C ASN A 176 13.33 -13.47 4.10
N LYS A 177 13.75 -12.59 5.02
CA LYS A 177 12.99 -12.28 6.23
C LYS A 177 13.22 -10.84 6.66
N VAL A 178 12.14 -10.15 7.03
CA VAL A 178 12.17 -8.79 7.59
C VAL A 178 11.51 -8.82 8.96
N THR A 179 12.16 -8.21 9.95
CA THR A 179 11.62 -8.06 11.30
C THR A 179 11.56 -6.58 11.63
N TRP A 180 10.37 -6.08 11.90
CA TRP A 180 10.16 -4.75 12.44
C TRP A 180 10.08 -4.86 13.96
N LEU A 181 10.97 -4.18 14.66
CA LEU A 181 10.98 -4.08 16.12
C LEU A 181 10.24 -2.81 16.54
N GLN A 182 9.39 -2.93 17.53
CA GLN A 182 8.77 -1.75 18.13
C GLN A 182 9.72 -1.18 19.18
N ILE A 183 10.32 -0.04 18.84
CA ILE A 183 11.23 0.68 19.73
C ILE A 183 10.61 2.06 20.00
N HIS A 184 10.61 2.50 21.25
CA HIS A 184 9.88 3.69 21.67
C HIS A 184 10.73 4.98 21.66
N SER A 185 12.00 4.90 21.25
CA SER A 185 12.91 6.03 21.27
C SER A 185 13.84 6.04 20.08
N GLU A 186 13.81 7.10 19.29
CA GLU A 186 14.72 7.31 18.14
C GLU A 186 16.20 7.20 18.56
N ALA A 187 16.54 7.67 19.77
CA ALA A 187 17.91 7.56 20.29
C ALA A 187 18.30 6.11 20.60
N ALA A 188 17.35 5.29 21.07
CA ALA A 188 17.56 3.87 21.27
C ALA A 188 17.75 3.13 19.94
N ASP A 189 16.98 3.50 18.90
CA ASP A 189 17.14 2.96 17.55
C ASP A 189 18.54 3.22 17.00
N VAL A 190 19.03 4.44 17.08
CA VAL A 190 20.38 4.81 16.65
C VAL A 190 21.44 4.04 17.42
N ASN A 191 21.26 3.82 18.72
CA ASN A 191 22.24 3.06 19.53
C ASN A 191 22.24 1.59 19.14
N ARG A 192 21.07 0.98 18.90
CA ARG A 192 20.96 -0.42 18.44
C ARG A 192 21.56 -0.62 17.04
N TYR A 193 21.36 0.35 16.14
CA TYR A 193 21.99 0.35 14.83
C TYR A 193 23.53 0.37 14.96
N LYS A 194 24.07 1.27 15.80
CA LYS A 194 25.52 1.34 16.06
C LYS A 194 26.08 0.07 16.71
N ALA A 195 25.27 -0.65 17.48
CA ALA A 195 25.63 -1.93 18.07
C ALA A 195 25.53 -3.11 17.08
N GLY A 196 24.98 -2.87 15.85
CA GLY A 196 24.77 -3.93 14.86
C GLY A 196 23.57 -4.83 15.18
N GLU A 197 22.67 -4.40 16.04
CA GLU A 197 21.46 -5.16 16.41
C GLU A 197 20.32 -5.00 15.40
N ILE A 198 20.32 -3.89 14.66
CA ILE A 198 19.33 -3.61 13.60
C ILE A 198 20.04 -3.05 12.37
N ASP A 199 19.45 -3.28 11.20
CA ASP A 199 20.04 -2.93 9.90
C ASP A 199 19.56 -1.57 9.38
N ILE A 200 18.38 -1.10 9.81
CA ILE A 200 17.75 0.14 9.32
C ILE A 200 17.13 0.89 10.50
N VAL A 201 17.36 2.20 10.54
CA VAL A 201 16.64 3.16 11.39
C VAL A 201 15.81 4.07 10.50
N TYR A 202 14.52 4.19 10.78
CA TYR A 202 13.58 4.95 9.95
C TYR A 202 13.68 6.47 10.19
N THR A 203 13.84 6.85 11.46
CA THR A 203 13.90 8.26 11.86
C THR A 203 15.05 8.46 12.84
N VAL A 204 15.86 9.47 12.60
CA VAL A 204 16.95 9.84 13.50
C VAL A 204 16.57 11.07 14.33
N PRO A 205 17.01 11.16 15.61
CA PRO A 205 16.74 12.32 16.44
C PRO A 205 17.29 13.60 15.80
N ILE A 206 16.47 14.63 15.67
CA ILE A 206 16.85 15.88 15.01
C ILE A 206 18.03 16.56 15.69
N ASN A 207 18.13 16.44 17.00
CA ASN A 207 19.25 16.98 17.79
C ASN A 207 20.57 16.23 17.59
N GLN A 208 20.53 14.99 17.06
CA GLN A 208 21.72 14.20 16.73
C GLN A 208 22.06 14.24 15.23
N PHE A 209 21.20 14.82 14.39
CA PHE A 209 21.34 14.78 12.94
C PHE A 209 22.71 15.28 12.46
N ALA A 210 23.16 16.45 12.92
CA ALA A 210 24.44 17.02 12.49
C ALA A 210 25.62 16.12 12.86
N GLN A 211 25.61 15.51 14.03
CA GLN A 211 26.64 14.58 14.49
C GLN A 211 26.59 13.28 13.66
N LEU A 212 25.41 12.72 13.45
CA LEU A 212 25.23 11.48 12.67
C LEU A 212 25.69 11.69 11.23
N LYS A 213 25.35 12.82 10.60
CA LYS A 213 25.83 13.16 9.26
C LYS A 213 27.35 13.21 9.18
N LYS A 214 28.03 13.71 10.22
CA LYS A 214 29.49 13.76 10.27
C LYS A 214 30.13 12.38 10.51
N THR A 215 29.51 11.53 11.34
CA THR A 215 30.12 10.28 11.82
C THR A 215 29.70 9.05 11.00
N MET A 216 28.54 9.08 10.36
CA MET A 216 27.97 7.95 9.62
C MET A 216 27.97 8.15 8.10
N GLY A 217 28.22 9.40 7.64
CA GLY A 217 28.44 9.68 6.21
C GLY A 217 27.33 9.14 5.32
N ASP A 218 27.69 8.27 4.38
CA ASP A 218 26.80 7.71 3.37
C ASP A 218 25.73 6.73 3.92
N GLN A 219 25.84 6.34 5.18
CA GLN A 219 24.80 5.52 5.83
C GLN A 219 23.57 6.35 6.21
N LEU A 220 23.70 7.68 6.27
CA LEU A 220 22.60 8.60 6.53
C LEU A 220 21.97 9.09 5.21
N ASN A 221 20.87 8.48 4.81
CA ASN A 221 20.12 8.87 3.62
C ASN A 221 19.14 9.99 3.95
N VAL A 222 19.22 11.10 3.22
CA VAL A 222 18.33 12.24 3.36
C VAL A 222 17.67 12.52 2.01
N SER A 223 16.34 12.38 1.98
CA SER A 223 15.57 12.65 0.77
C SER A 223 14.56 13.76 1.02
N PRO A 224 14.41 14.73 0.10
CA PRO A 224 13.34 15.73 0.20
C PRO A 224 11.99 15.05 0.05
N GLN A 225 11.01 15.49 0.84
CA GLN A 225 9.63 15.01 0.74
C GLN A 225 8.70 16.18 0.44
N LEU A 226 7.70 15.93 -0.42
CA LEU A 226 6.60 16.87 -0.62
C LEU A 226 5.60 16.70 0.51
N ALA A 227 5.88 17.31 1.66
CA ALA A 227 5.07 17.21 2.86
C ALA A 227 4.99 18.55 3.58
N THR A 228 3.88 18.79 4.25
CA THR A 228 3.66 19.97 5.11
C THR A 228 3.39 19.48 6.53
N TYR A 229 4.14 19.99 7.48
CA TYR A 229 3.89 19.79 8.90
C TYR A 229 3.19 21.03 9.48
N TYR A 230 2.08 20.82 10.18
CA TYR A 230 1.31 21.92 10.75
C TYR A 230 0.65 21.52 12.07
N TYR A 231 0.23 22.53 12.84
CA TYR A 231 -0.57 22.36 14.03
C TYR A 231 -2.00 22.84 13.75
N GLU A 232 -2.97 22.13 14.25
CA GLU A 232 -4.37 22.56 14.24
C GLU A 232 -4.78 23.01 15.64
N PHE A 233 -5.59 24.07 15.70
CA PHE A 233 -6.24 24.50 16.93
C PHE A 233 -7.58 23.79 17.04
N ASN A 234 -7.85 23.23 18.22
CA ASN A 234 -9.09 22.53 18.49
C ASN A 234 -10.20 23.51 18.86
#